data_108ea43ef9f7c59663d1459c7f29fe21
#
_entry.id   108ea43ef9f7c59663d1459c7f29fe21
#
_cell.length_a   1.000
_cell.length_b   1.000
_cell.length_c   1.000
_cell.angle_alpha   90.00
_cell.angle_beta   90.00
_cell.angle_gamma   90.00
#
_symmetry.space_group_name_H-M   'P 1'
#
loop_
_entity.id
_entity.type
_entity.pdbx_description
1 polymer ?
#
loop_
_entity_poly.entity_id
_entity_poly.type
_entity_poly.pdbx_seq_one_letter_code
_entity_poly.pdbx_strand_id
1 'polypeptide(L)'
;MNNEYDTDYLRKRVRELEEKVEQLRLSRRVLMNLIEKLEKDKNSFLNRLEKENKKLHLNNYRYARSLLCKNRQIMELESKLQNQVTGNSAN
;
A
#
# COMPACT_ATOMS: atom_id res chain seq x y z
N MET A 1 -36.82 -7.49 55.94
CA MET A 1 -35.99 -8.54 56.27
C MET A 1 -35.44 -9.31 55.12
N ASN A 2 -35.46 -8.72 54.00
CA ASN A 2 -34.89 -9.30 52.78
C ASN A 2 -33.49 -8.76 52.45
N ASN A 3 -32.85 -8.06 53.44
CA ASN A 3 -31.56 -7.41 53.21
C ASN A 3 -30.43 -8.41 52.91
N GLU A 4 -30.49 -9.63 53.49
CA GLU A 4 -29.48 -10.66 53.21
C GLU A 4 -29.57 -11.17 51.78
N TYR A 5 -30.76 -11.40 51.25
CA TYR A 5 -30.97 -11.81 49.87
C TYR A 5 -30.53 -10.74 48.90
N ASP A 6 -30.91 -9.50 49.18
CA ASP A 6 -30.54 -8.36 48.35
C ASP A 6 -29.02 -8.11 48.40
N THR A 7 -28.41 -8.29 49.55
CA THR A 7 -26.97 -8.14 49.71
C THR A 7 -26.21 -9.22 48.98
N ASP A 8 -26.64 -10.47 49.05
CA ASP A 8 -26.02 -11.59 48.33
C ASP A 8 -26.20 -11.45 46.83
N TYR A 9 -27.36 -11.03 46.40
CA TYR A 9 -27.61 -10.75 45.00
C TYR A 9 -26.70 -9.62 44.47
N LEU A 10 -26.60 -8.56 45.25
CA LEU A 10 -25.78 -7.39 44.87
C LEU A 10 -24.29 -7.78 44.85
N ARG A 11 -23.80 -8.55 45.82
CA ARG A 11 -22.41 -9.03 45.81
C ARG A 11 -22.12 -9.91 44.59
N LYS A 12 -23.03 -10.77 44.28
CA LYS A 12 -22.89 -11.63 43.08
C LYS A 12 -22.87 -10.76 41.80
N ARG A 13 -23.76 -9.79 41.73
CA ARG A 13 -23.83 -8.87 40.61
C ARG A 13 -22.56 -8.03 40.46
N VAL A 14 -22.01 -7.55 41.56
CA VAL A 14 -20.76 -6.81 41.56
C VAL A 14 -19.62 -7.68 41.03
N ARG A 15 -19.51 -8.93 41.45
CA ARG A 15 -18.47 -9.84 40.94
C ARG A 15 -18.62 -10.08 39.45
N GLU A 16 -19.82 -10.31 38.97
CA GLU A 16 -20.09 -10.49 37.54
C GLU A 16 -19.68 -9.28 36.74
N LEU A 17 -19.99 -8.08 37.24
CA LEU A 17 -19.61 -6.83 36.57
C LEU A 17 -18.11 -6.59 36.61
N GLU A 18 -17.44 -6.91 37.73
CA GLU A 18 -15.98 -6.82 37.82
C GLU A 18 -15.30 -7.76 36.82
N GLU A 19 -15.79 -8.98 36.68
CA GLU A 19 -15.27 -9.94 35.67
C GLU A 19 -15.46 -9.40 34.27
N LYS A 20 -16.61 -8.84 33.97
CA LYS A 20 -16.89 -8.23 32.66
C LYS A 20 -15.96 -7.04 32.40
N VAL A 21 -15.73 -6.22 33.39
CA VAL A 21 -14.80 -5.09 33.28
C VAL A 21 -13.37 -5.59 32.97
N GLU A 22 -12.93 -6.63 33.67
CA GLU A 22 -11.60 -7.22 33.40
C GLU A 22 -11.51 -7.81 31.99
N GLN A 23 -12.54 -8.52 31.55
CA GLN A 23 -12.58 -9.05 30.19
C GLN A 23 -12.55 -7.94 29.14
N LEU A 24 -13.29 -6.85 29.39
CA LEU A 24 -13.30 -5.70 28.48
C LEU A 24 -11.94 -5.00 28.45
N ARG A 25 -11.26 -4.90 29.57
CA ARG A 25 -9.90 -4.33 29.64
C ARG A 25 -8.91 -5.16 28.85
N LEU A 26 -8.97 -6.48 28.98
CA LEU A 26 -8.12 -7.39 28.20
C LEU A 26 -8.40 -7.28 26.71
N SER A 27 -9.68 -7.29 26.34
CA SER A 27 -10.08 -7.14 24.94
C SER A 27 -9.59 -5.82 24.37
N ARG A 28 -9.74 -4.74 25.11
CA ARG A 28 -9.24 -3.42 24.73
C ARG A 28 -7.73 -3.44 24.47
N ARG A 29 -6.96 -4.05 25.37
CA ARG A 29 -5.51 -4.14 25.23
C ARG A 29 -5.11 -4.92 23.98
N VAL A 30 -5.77 -6.05 23.76
CA VAL A 30 -5.52 -6.87 22.56
C VAL A 30 -5.84 -6.09 21.30
N LEU A 31 -6.98 -5.40 21.27
CA LEU A 31 -7.38 -4.59 20.11
C LEU A 31 -6.41 -3.44 19.87
N MET A 32 -5.94 -2.76 20.92
CA MET A 32 -4.95 -1.70 20.77
C MET A 32 -3.63 -2.22 20.19
N ASN A 33 -3.18 -3.39 20.65
CA ASN A 33 -1.98 -4.02 20.11
C ASN A 33 -2.15 -4.40 18.64
N LEU A 34 -3.33 -4.89 18.26
CA LEU A 34 -3.64 -5.22 16.87
C LEU A 34 -3.66 -3.96 16.00
N ILE A 35 -4.25 -2.88 16.50
CA ILE A 35 -4.27 -1.61 15.77
C ILE A 35 -2.85 -1.10 15.54
N GLU A 36 -2.00 -1.11 16.56
CA GLU A 36 -0.61 -0.70 16.43
C GLU A 36 0.14 -1.54 15.41
N LYS A 37 -0.06 -2.85 15.42
CA LYS A 37 0.55 -3.75 14.46
C LYS A 37 0.06 -3.46 13.04
N LEU A 38 -1.23 -3.27 12.86
CA LEU A 38 -1.83 -2.93 11.57
C LEU A 38 -1.30 -1.60 11.03
N GLU A 39 -1.13 -0.61 11.89
CA GLU A 39 -0.55 0.68 11.50
C GLU A 39 0.89 0.53 11.03
N LYS A 40 1.70 -0.24 11.74
CA LYS A 40 3.09 -0.52 11.32
C LYS A 40 3.13 -1.24 9.98
N ASP A 41 2.31 -2.25 9.81
CA ASP A 41 2.24 -3.02 8.57
C ASP A 41 1.78 -2.13 7.42
N LYS A 42 0.79 -1.28 7.65
CA LYS A 42 0.30 -0.30 6.69
C LYS A 42 1.41 0.66 6.27
N ASN A 43 2.14 1.22 7.23
CA ASN A 43 3.22 2.16 6.95
C ASN A 43 4.36 1.52 6.17
N SER A 44 4.73 0.29 6.53
CA SER A 44 5.73 -0.49 5.79
C SER A 44 5.30 -0.74 4.35
N PHE A 45 4.05 -1.11 4.16
CA PHE A 45 3.48 -1.38 2.85
C PHE A 45 3.45 -0.11 1.99
N LEU A 46 3.00 1.01 2.56
CA LEU A 46 2.96 2.30 1.86
C LEU A 46 4.36 2.77 1.46
N ASN A 47 5.35 2.62 2.34
CA ASN A 47 6.74 2.97 2.03
C ASN A 47 7.28 2.13 0.89
N ARG A 48 6.97 0.84 0.87
CA ARG A 48 7.38 -0.07 -0.20
C ARG A 48 6.74 0.31 -1.53
N LEU A 49 5.44 0.60 -1.51
CA LEU A 49 4.71 1.06 -2.70
C LEU A 49 5.27 2.37 -3.23
N GLU A 50 5.60 3.31 -2.36
CA GLU A 50 6.17 4.58 -2.77
C GLU A 50 7.52 4.39 -3.47
N LYS A 51 8.38 3.54 -2.93
CA LYS A 51 9.67 3.21 -3.53
C LYS A 51 9.50 2.55 -4.90
N GLU A 52 8.59 1.58 -5.00
CA GLU A 52 8.31 0.91 -6.27
C GLU A 52 7.73 1.88 -7.29
N ASN A 53 6.86 2.77 -6.85
CA ASN A 53 6.25 3.77 -7.72
C ASN A 53 7.31 4.71 -8.30
N LYS A 54 8.23 5.21 -7.47
CA LYS A 54 9.34 6.04 -7.92
C LYS A 54 10.23 5.30 -8.92
N LYS A 55 10.51 4.04 -8.64
CA LYS A 55 11.31 3.19 -9.54
C LYS A 55 10.64 2.98 -10.89
N LEU A 56 9.33 2.73 -10.88
CA LEU A 56 8.56 2.57 -12.10
C LEU A 56 8.49 3.85 -12.92
N HIS A 57 8.31 5.00 -12.28
CA HIS A 57 8.34 6.29 -12.97
C HIS A 57 9.68 6.56 -13.63
N LEU A 58 10.78 6.25 -12.94
CA LEU A 58 12.11 6.40 -13.49
C LEU A 58 12.31 5.47 -14.69
N ASN A 59 11.90 4.23 -14.59
CA ASN A 59 11.99 3.26 -15.68
C ASN A 59 11.14 3.70 -16.87
N ASN A 60 9.92 4.18 -16.63
CA ASN A 60 9.06 4.68 -17.69
C ASN A 60 9.68 5.88 -18.42
N TYR A 61 10.30 6.77 -17.68
CA TYR A 61 11.02 7.90 -18.26
C TYR A 61 12.17 7.42 -19.15
N ARG A 62 12.96 6.46 -18.69
CA ARG A 62 14.07 5.88 -19.46
C ARG A 62 13.58 5.20 -20.71
N TYR A 63 12.50 4.44 -20.63
CA TYR A 63 11.90 3.78 -21.80
C TYR A 63 11.37 4.81 -22.80
N ALA A 64 10.72 5.85 -22.32
CA ALA A 64 10.22 6.90 -23.21
C ALA A 64 11.37 7.58 -23.98
N ARG A 65 12.47 7.89 -23.29
CA ARG A 65 13.66 8.45 -23.92
C ARG A 65 14.27 7.49 -24.94
N SER A 66 14.36 6.23 -24.59
CA SER A 66 14.89 5.20 -25.49
C SER A 66 14.03 5.07 -26.74
N LEU A 67 12.71 5.08 -26.60
CA LEU A 67 11.78 5.04 -27.74
C LEU A 67 11.94 6.26 -28.63
N LEU A 68 12.06 7.45 -28.06
CA LEU A 68 12.29 8.66 -28.83
C LEU A 68 13.59 8.58 -29.64
N CYS A 69 14.67 8.11 -29.02
CA CYS A 69 15.94 7.92 -29.72
C CYS A 69 15.82 6.93 -30.87
N LYS A 70 15.18 5.79 -30.62
CA LYS A 70 14.99 4.76 -31.64
C LYS A 70 14.11 5.24 -32.80
N ASN A 71 13.05 5.96 -32.49
CA ASN A 71 12.18 6.52 -33.53
C ASN A 71 12.94 7.53 -34.39
N ARG A 72 13.78 8.36 -33.77
CA ARG A 72 14.62 9.32 -34.51
C ARG A 72 15.59 8.59 -35.43
N GLN A 73 16.24 7.52 -34.95
CA GLN A 73 17.14 6.70 -35.76
C GLN A 73 16.42 6.06 -36.92
N ILE A 74 15.22 5.54 -36.71
CA ILE A 74 14.39 4.96 -37.76
C ILE A 74 14.06 6.01 -38.83
N MET A 75 13.65 7.20 -38.41
CA MET A 75 13.33 8.28 -39.32
C MET A 75 14.55 8.70 -40.15
N GLU A 76 15.72 8.79 -39.53
CA GLU A 76 16.98 9.09 -40.23
C GLU A 76 17.33 8.02 -41.24
N LEU A 77 17.21 6.76 -40.87
CA LEU A 77 17.48 5.63 -41.77
C LEU A 77 16.50 5.58 -42.94
N GLU A 78 15.21 5.81 -42.68
CA GLU A 78 14.20 5.87 -43.74
C GLU A 78 14.48 7.01 -44.71
N SER A 79 14.88 8.17 -44.19
CA SER A 79 15.24 9.32 -44.99
C SER A 79 16.46 9.00 -45.88
N LYS A 80 17.48 8.41 -45.32
CA LYS A 80 18.68 7.98 -46.08
C LYS A 80 18.35 6.96 -47.16
N LEU A 81 17.53 5.97 -46.83
CA LEU A 81 17.11 4.95 -47.77
C LEU A 81 16.33 5.58 -48.93
N GLN A 82 15.41 6.49 -48.62
CA GLN A 82 14.62 7.19 -49.64
C GLN A 82 15.49 8.02 -50.55
N ASN A 83 16.49 8.74 -49.98
CA ASN A 83 17.45 9.50 -50.75
C ASN A 83 18.31 8.62 -51.68
N GLN A 84 18.74 7.44 -51.20
CA GLN A 84 19.47 6.47 -52.02
C GLN A 84 18.62 5.96 -53.19
N VAL A 85 17.36 5.63 -52.92
CA VAL A 85 16.44 5.17 -53.98
C VAL A 85 16.20 6.29 -55.00
N THR A 86 16.00 7.52 -54.53
CA THR A 86 15.82 8.68 -55.40
C THR A 86 17.08 8.97 -56.22
N GLY A 87 18.26 8.89 -55.57
CA GLY A 87 19.54 9.08 -56.25
C GLY A 87 19.81 8.00 -57.30
N ASN A 88 19.48 6.76 -57.02
CA ASN A 88 19.62 5.65 -57.99
C ASN A 88 18.67 5.77 -59.17
N SER A 89 17.46 6.27 -58.94
CA SER A 89 16.49 6.47 -60.04
C SER A 89 16.76 7.70 -60.87
N ALA A 90 17.57 8.62 -60.39
CA ALA A 90 17.99 9.79 -61.16
C ALA A 90 19.13 9.48 -62.15
N ASN A 91 19.76 8.36 -61.98
CA ASN A 91 20.79 7.89 -62.87
C ASN A 91 20.22 6.92 -63.92
#